data_6d2bf5c697eb34006a194f66b64f6630
#
_entry.id   6d2bf5c697eb34006a194f66b64f6630
#
_cell.length_a   1.000
_cell.length_b   1.000
_cell.length_c   1.000
_cell.angle_alpha   90.00
_cell.angle_beta   90.00
_cell.angle_gamma   90.00
#
_symmetry.space_group_name_H-M   'P 1'
#
loop_
_entity.id
_entity.type
_entity.pdbx_description
1 polymer ?
#
loop_
_entity_poly.entity_id
_entity_poly.type
_entity_poly.pdbx_seq_one_letter_code
_entity_poly.pdbx_strand_id
1 'polypeptide(L)'
;MRFSDTQRLFERKAAPLGGIGRILRKLNLDGPLLGGLLIICAFGLVVLYSAVGERPDLLLQQSIRLGVALVAMLIVAQFPPDFMRRWTPWAYLVGLGLLSLVLIGGDVGQGAQRWLDVGIRFQPSEIMKLAVPMTAAWYLHDRQLPPNAAQLGVIAALIALPAYMIGVQPDLGTALLVSAAGGIVVLLAGMSVRLIVSLGILSVPGAMVLWRFMQDYQKQRVLTLLDPDSDPLGAGYNIIQSKIAIGSGGLFGKGWTNGSQAQLEFLPERDTDFIFAVMGEELGLLGVLTLLGLYMFVVGRGLVIATQARDSFSRLLAGSISLTFFVYVFVNTAMVTGLVPVVGIPLPLVSFGGTSMVTLMAGFGILMSIHSHRKLLPH
;
A
#
# COMPACT_ATOMS: atom_id res chain seq x y z
N MET A 1 -18.99 11.30 48.28
CA MET A 1 -18.21 10.34 47.52
C MET A 1 -16.86 10.97 47.20
N ARG A 2 -15.75 10.41 47.74
CA ARG A 2 -14.42 11.01 47.66
C ARG A 2 -13.80 10.69 46.26
N PHE A 3 -13.14 11.67 45.69
CA PHE A 3 -12.43 11.57 44.38
C PHE A 3 -11.50 10.34 44.27
N SER A 4 -11.03 9.81 45.40
CA SER A 4 -10.20 8.60 45.49
C SER A 4 -10.92 7.30 45.17
N ASP A 5 -12.24 7.22 45.31
CA ASP A 5 -12.99 5.98 45.07
C ASP A 5 -13.32 5.78 43.61
N THR A 6 -13.49 6.87 42.85
CA THR A 6 -13.67 6.85 41.42
C THR A 6 -12.39 6.41 40.68
N GLN A 7 -11.21 6.87 41.11
CA GLN A 7 -9.94 6.40 40.55
C GLN A 7 -9.73 4.90 40.74
N ARG A 8 -10.03 4.37 41.93
CA ARG A 8 -9.91 2.93 42.22
C ARG A 8 -10.90 2.05 41.44
N LEU A 9 -12.08 2.57 41.07
CA LEU A 9 -13.04 1.86 40.22
C LEU A 9 -12.59 1.80 38.73
N PHE A 10 -11.85 2.81 38.25
CA PHE A 10 -11.26 2.81 36.95
C PHE A 10 -10.02 1.89 36.81
N GLU A 11 -9.21 1.81 37.90
CA GLU A 11 -8.08 0.86 37.93
C GLU A 11 -8.52 -0.61 37.99
N ARG A 12 -9.69 -0.92 38.56
CA ARG A 12 -10.23 -2.29 38.63
C ARG A 12 -10.73 -2.88 37.32
N LYS A 13 -10.95 -2.07 36.26
CA LYS A 13 -11.44 -2.56 34.96
C LYS A 13 -10.35 -2.91 33.91
N ALA A 14 -9.09 -2.63 34.22
CA ALA A 14 -7.99 -3.15 33.40
C ALA A 14 -7.64 -4.56 33.91
N ALA A 15 -8.21 -5.59 33.28
CA ALA A 15 -7.76 -6.95 33.53
C ALA A 15 -6.22 -7.00 33.41
N PRO A 16 -5.50 -7.75 34.27
CA PRO A 16 -4.05 -7.80 34.23
C PRO A 16 -3.63 -8.32 32.86
N LEU A 17 -3.06 -7.42 32.05
CA LEU A 17 -2.50 -7.79 30.76
C LEU A 17 -1.50 -8.92 31.00
N GLY A 18 -1.70 -10.08 30.39
CA GLY A 18 -0.73 -11.16 30.39
C GLY A 18 0.63 -10.65 29.91
N GLY A 19 1.69 -11.39 30.14
CA GLY A 19 3.07 -10.99 29.81
C GLY A 19 3.22 -10.41 28.39
N ILE A 20 2.57 -11.02 27.40
CA ILE A 20 2.54 -10.57 26.00
C ILE A 20 1.88 -9.19 25.85
N GLY A 21 0.74 -8.95 26.50
CA GLY A 21 0.06 -7.64 26.44
C GLY A 21 0.89 -6.49 27.01
N ARG A 22 1.73 -6.76 28.03
CA ARG A 22 2.68 -5.77 28.58
C ARG A 22 3.81 -5.46 27.62
N ILE A 23 4.33 -6.47 26.90
CA ILE A 23 5.39 -6.29 25.90
C ILE A 23 4.84 -5.47 24.71
N LEU A 24 3.69 -5.85 24.18
CA LEU A 24 3.06 -5.12 23.06
C LEU A 24 2.82 -3.65 23.42
N ARG A 25 2.35 -3.37 24.62
CA ARG A 25 2.14 -1.99 25.10
C ARG A 25 3.45 -1.22 25.25
N LYS A 26 4.53 -1.86 25.74
CA LYS A 26 5.86 -1.24 25.82
C LYS A 26 6.44 -0.88 24.45
N LEU A 27 6.16 -1.70 23.45
CA LEU A 27 6.63 -1.52 22.07
C LEU A 27 5.67 -0.69 21.21
N ASN A 28 4.64 -0.09 21.80
CA ASN A 28 3.62 0.68 21.08
C ASN A 28 2.91 -0.12 19.96
N LEU A 29 2.68 -1.43 20.15
CA LEU A 29 2.13 -2.31 19.13
C LEU A 29 0.65 -2.61 19.39
N ASP A 30 -0.14 -2.62 18.30
CA ASP A 30 -1.49 -3.13 18.29
C ASP A 30 -1.48 -4.64 17.98
N GLY A 31 -1.89 -5.46 18.95
CA GLY A 31 -1.84 -6.92 18.83
C GLY A 31 -2.64 -7.47 17.64
N PRO A 32 -3.92 -7.10 17.47
CA PRO A 32 -4.73 -7.55 16.33
C PRO A 32 -4.12 -7.17 14.97
N LEU A 33 -3.65 -5.93 14.81
CA LEU A 33 -3.02 -5.47 13.57
C LEU A 33 -1.73 -6.25 13.31
N LEU A 34 -0.86 -6.39 14.31
CA LEU A 34 0.38 -7.16 14.19
C LEU A 34 0.10 -8.62 13.83
N GLY A 35 -0.86 -9.26 14.50
CA GLY A 35 -1.26 -10.63 14.20
C GLY A 35 -1.73 -10.80 12.76
N GLY A 36 -2.60 -9.92 12.27
CA GLY A 36 -3.06 -9.91 10.88
C GLY A 36 -1.91 -9.78 9.87
N LEU A 37 -0.97 -8.84 10.12
CA LEU A 37 0.20 -8.65 9.26
C LEU A 37 1.10 -9.88 9.23
N LEU A 38 1.40 -10.48 10.39
CA LEU A 38 2.24 -11.67 10.48
C LEU A 38 1.60 -12.87 9.79
N ILE A 39 0.27 -13.04 9.89
CA ILE A 39 -0.45 -14.11 9.19
C ILE A 39 -0.37 -13.90 7.68
N ILE A 40 -0.57 -12.67 7.18
CA ILE A 40 -0.42 -12.36 5.74
C ILE A 40 1.01 -12.64 5.27
N CYS A 41 2.02 -12.23 6.02
CA CYS A 41 3.42 -12.49 5.69
C CYS A 41 3.74 -13.97 5.67
N ALA A 42 3.27 -14.75 6.65
CA ALA A 42 3.48 -16.20 6.70
C ALA A 42 2.77 -16.89 5.52
N PHE A 43 1.52 -16.48 5.23
CA PHE A 43 0.77 -16.97 4.07
C PHE A 43 1.51 -16.63 2.76
N GLY A 44 2.00 -15.38 2.64
CA GLY A 44 2.80 -14.93 1.49
C GLY A 44 4.07 -15.75 1.28
N LEU A 45 4.81 -16.09 2.34
CA LEU A 45 5.99 -16.94 2.24
C LEU A 45 5.65 -18.37 1.79
N VAL A 46 4.52 -18.92 2.22
CA VAL A 46 4.05 -20.25 1.77
C VAL A 46 3.72 -20.23 0.27
N VAL A 47 3.01 -19.21 -0.20
CA VAL A 47 2.68 -19.04 -1.63
C VAL A 47 3.93 -18.77 -2.44
N LEU A 48 4.82 -17.90 -1.95
CA LEU A 48 6.08 -17.58 -2.63
C LEU A 48 6.98 -18.79 -2.76
N TYR A 49 7.04 -19.66 -1.74
CA TYR A 49 7.81 -20.92 -1.81
C TYR A 49 7.39 -21.75 -3.02
N SER A 50 6.10 -21.87 -3.27
CA SER A 50 5.61 -22.58 -4.45
C SER A 50 5.89 -21.81 -5.75
N ALA A 51 5.68 -20.50 -5.77
CA ALA A 51 5.91 -19.68 -6.96
C ALA A 51 7.37 -19.66 -7.42
N VAL A 52 8.32 -19.66 -6.47
CA VAL A 52 9.76 -19.63 -6.76
C VAL A 52 10.29 -20.97 -7.27
N GLY A 53 9.65 -22.09 -6.92
CA GLY A 53 10.08 -23.44 -7.30
C GLY A 53 11.45 -23.81 -6.70
N GLU A 54 12.41 -24.23 -7.54
CA GLU A 54 13.72 -24.71 -7.10
C GLU A 54 14.74 -23.61 -6.73
N ARG A 55 14.28 -22.35 -6.44
CA ARG A 55 15.17 -21.21 -6.10
C ARG A 55 15.04 -20.79 -4.63
N PRO A 56 15.57 -21.57 -3.68
CA PRO A 56 15.44 -21.29 -2.24
C PRO A 56 16.17 -20.00 -1.82
N ASP A 57 17.15 -19.53 -2.61
CA ASP A 57 17.84 -18.26 -2.43
C ASP A 57 16.89 -17.06 -2.45
N LEU A 58 15.88 -17.07 -3.32
CA LEU A 58 14.87 -15.99 -3.38
C LEU A 58 13.98 -15.99 -2.13
N LEU A 59 13.62 -17.15 -1.62
CA LEU A 59 12.85 -17.26 -0.38
C LEU A 59 13.65 -16.73 0.83
N LEU A 60 14.95 -17.05 0.90
CA LEU A 60 15.83 -16.52 1.94
C LEU A 60 15.94 -14.99 1.83
N GLN A 61 16.15 -14.46 0.62
CA GLN A 61 16.19 -13.01 0.40
C GLN A 61 14.89 -12.34 0.83
N GLN A 62 13.72 -12.91 0.49
CA GLN A 62 12.42 -12.36 0.89
C GLN A 62 12.24 -12.40 2.42
N SER A 63 12.68 -13.48 3.08
CA SER A 63 12.63 -13.60 4.54
C SER A 63 13.48 -12.54 5.22
N ILE A 64 14.68 -12.25 4.70
CA ILE A 64 15.57 -11.19 5.20
C ILE A 64 14.90 -9.82 5.00
N ARG A 65 14.35 -9.54 3.81
CA ARG A 65 13.65 -8.29 3.50
C ARG A 65 12.44 -8.08 4.41
N LEU A 66 11.69 -9.14 4.69
CA LEU A 66 10.57 -9.13 5.64
C LEU A 66 11.06 -8.80 7.06
N GLY A 67 12.18 -9.40 7.50
CA GLY A 67 12.81 -9.07 8.77
C GLY A 67 13.18 -7.59 8.87
N VAL A 68 13.82 -7.04 7.83
CA VAL A 68 14.15 -5.60 7.75
C VAL A 68 12.88 -4.73 7.79
N ALA A 69 11.83 -5.12 7.06
CA ALA A 69 10.56 -4.39 7.03
C ALA A 69 9.86 -4.40 8.41
N LEU A 70 9.88 -5.53 9.12
CA LEU A 70 9.37 -5.63 10.49
C LEU A 70 10.16 -4.74 11.47
N VAL A 71 11.49 -4.73 11.36
CA VAL A 71 12.34 -3.83 12.15
C VAL A 71 12.02 -2.37 11.86
N ALA A 72 11.88 -1.99 10.58
CA ALA A 72 11.48 -0.63 10.21
C ALA A 72 10.11 -0.25 10.81
N MET A 73 9.13 -1.15 10.77
CA MET A 73 7.82 -0.96 11.40
C MET A 73 7.96 -0.73 12.91
N LEU A 74 8.76 -1.55 13.61
CA LEU A 74 8.98 -1.42 15.05
C LEU A 74 9.66 -0.10 15.41
N ILE A 75 10.64 0.35 14.63
CA ILE A 75 11.32 1.64 14.82
C ILE A 75 10.32 2.79 14.64
N VAL A 76 9.56 2.79 13.54
CA VAL A 76 8.58 3.84 13.24
C VAL A 76 7.48 3.89 14.29
N ALA A 77 7.04 2.76 14.83
CA ALA A 77 6.04 2.68 15.89
C ALA A 77 6.46 3.39 17.20
N GLN A 78 7.77 3.62 17.42
CA GLN A 78 8.25 4.32 18.62
C GLN A 78 8.13 5.85 18.52
N PHE A 79 8.04 6.41 17.32
CA PHE A 79 7.93 7.86 17.16
C PHE A 79 6.49 8.33 17.42
N PRO A 80 6.27 9.32 18.30
CA PRO A 80 4.93 9.85 18.55
C PRO A 80 4.39 10.60 17.32
N PRO A 81 3.05 10.63 17.11
CA PRO A 81 2.44 11.32 15.97
C PRO A 81 2.80 12.81 15.88
N ASP A 82 2.97 13.50 17.00
CA ASP A 82 3.40 14.90 17.05
C ASP A 82 4.81 15.10 16.48
N PHE A 83 5.72 14.15 16.68
CA PHE A 83 7.05 14.16 16.06
C PHE A 83 6.92 13.99 14.56
N MET A 84 6.15 13.00 14.09
CA MET A 84 5.93 12.75 12.67
C MET A 84 5.33 13.99 11.99
N ARG A 85 4.34 14.66 12.63
CA ARG A 85 3.72 15.87 12.12
C ARG A 85 4.73 17.01 11.94
N ARG A 86 5.63 17.21 12.90
CA ARG A 86 6.66 18.28 12.83
C ARG A 86 7.66 18.04 11.71
N TRP A 87 8.02 16.79 11.46
CA TRP A 87 8.98 16.41 10.43
C TRP A 87 8.38 16.21 9.04
N THR A 88 7.06 16.22 8.92
CA THR A 88 6.34 16.03 7.64
C THR A 88 6.81 16.98 6.53
N PRO A 89 6.90 18.33 6.73
CA PRO A 89 7.36 19.22 5.65
C PRO A 89 8.78 18.89 5.18
N TRP A 90 9.66 18.52 6.10
CA TRP A 90 11.03 18.14 5.77
C TRP A 90 11.09 16.81 5.03
N ALA A 91 10.32 15.82 5.44
CA ALA A 91 10.22 14.54 4.73
C ALA A 91 9.73 14.73 3.28
N TYR A 92 8.75 15.62 3.08
CA TYR A 92 8.25 15.97 1.75
C TYR A 92 9.32 16.66 0.90
N LEU A 93 10.03 17.66 1.43
CA LEU A 93 11.08 18.38 0.72
C LEU A 93 12.27 17.47 0.37
N VAL A 94 12.68 16.61 1.31
CA VAL A 94 13.71 15.58 1.07
C VAL A 94 13.26 14.62 -0.03
N GLY A 95 12.03 14.15 0.02
CA GLY A 95 11.46 13.29 -1.02
C GLY A 95 11.46 13.94 -2.40
N LEU A 96 11.07 15.22 -2.52
CA LEU A 96 11.14 15.97 -3.77
C LEU A 96 12.58 16.14 -4.24
N GLY A 97 13.52 16.44 -3.34
CA GLY A 97 14.93 16.54 -3.66
C GLY A 97 15.50 15.23 -4.22
N LEU A 98 15.16 14.10 -3.58
CA LEU A 98 15.56 12.78 -4.05
C LEU A 98 14.91 12.41 -5.41
N LEU A 99 13.64 12.77 -5.64
CA LEU A 99 13.00 12.60 -6.95
C LEU A 99 13.70 13.44 -8.03
N SER A 100 14.12 14.67 -7.70
CA SER A 100 14.89 15.53 -8.61
C SER A 100 16.25 14.93 -8.95
N LEU A 101 16.94 14.34 -7.96
CA LEU A 101 18.21 13.64 -8.18
C LEU A 101 18.07 12.44 -9.12
N VAL A 102 16.97 11.67 -9.00
CA VAL A 102 16.69 10.57 -9.94
C VAL A 102 16.50 11.08 -11.36
N LEU A 103 15.82 12.22 -11.56
CA LEU A 103 15.61 12.79 -12.90
C LEU A 103 16.93 13.27 -13.55
N ILE A 104 17.92 13.67 -12.74
CA ILE A 104 19.21 14.17 -13.24
C ILE A 104 20.21 13.04 -13.47
N GLY A 105 20.29 12.05 -12.58
CA GLY A 105 21.37 11.06 -12.56
C GLY A 105 20.97 9.68 -12.01
N GLY A 106 19.68 9.30 -12.08
CA GLY A 106 19.23 8.00 -11.60
C GLY A 106 19.59 6.84 -12.54
N ASP A 107 19.72 5.64 -11.94
CA ASP A 107 19.98 4.42 -12.69
C ASP A 107 18.74 3.93 -13.44
N VAL A 108 18.97 3.44 -14.67
CA VAL A 108 17.95 2.85 -15.51
C VAL A 108 17.80 1.37 -15.14
N GLY A 109 16.67 1.01 -14.57
CA GLY A 109 16.29 -0.38 -14.28
C GLY A 109 15.00 -0.75 -15.02
N GLN A 110 14.96 -1.87 -15.72
CA GLN A 110 13.79 -2.34 -16.49
C GLN A 110 13.19 -1.27 -17.44
N GLY A 111 14.06 -0.50 -18.10
CA GLY A 111 13.64 0.51 -19.08
C GLY A 111 13.16 1.83 -18.49
N ALA A 112 13.27 2.05 -17.17
CA ALA A 112 12.89 3.30 -16.53
C ALA A 112 13.93 3.77 -15.51
N GLN A 113 14.16 5.09 -15.46
CA GLN A 113 15.10 5.75 -14.57
C GLN A 113 14.40 6.03 -13.23
N ARG A 114 14.49 5.11 -12.26
CA ARG A 114 13.71 5.14 -11.01
C ARG A 114 14.55 4.94 -9.76
N TRP A 115 15.79 4.50 -9.90
CA TRP A 115 16.61 4.03 -8.80
C TRP A 115 17.78 4.98 -8.52
N LEU A 116 18.11 5.13 -7.25
CA LEU A 116 19.37 5.68 -6.80
C LEU A 116 20.22 4.55 -6.23
N ASP A 117 21.44 4.39 -6.71
CA ASP A 117 22.42 3.48 -6.12
C ASP A 117 23.37 4.28 -5.23
N VAL A 118 23.20 4.12 -3.92
CA VAL A 118 24.07 4.71 -2.87
C VAL A 118 24.69 3.56 -2.07
N GLY A 119 25.09 2.47 -2.78
CA GLY A 119 25.49 1.21 -2.16
C GLY A 119 24.33 0.28 -1.82
N ILE A 120 23.12 0.82 -1.75
CA ILE A 120 21.86 0.10 -1.68
C ILE A 120 20.92 0.72 -2.73
N ARG A 121 20.35 -0.10 -3.60
CA ARG A 121 19.34 0.35 -4.56
C ARG A 121 18.09 0.79 -3.84
N PHE A 122 17.77 2.07 -3.95
CA PHE A 122 16.64 2.69 -3.29
C PHE A 122 15.80 3.46 -4.31
N GLN A 123 14.46 3.37 -4.19
CA GLN A 123 13.52 4.09 -5.03
C GLN A 123 12.92 5.27 -4.25
N PRO A 124 13.26 6.52 -4.56
CA PRO A 124 12.78 7.70 -3.83
C PRO A 124 11.25 7.88 -3.82
N SER A 125 10.56 7.43 -4.86
CA SER A 125 9.10 7.47 -4.91
C SER A 125 8.44 6.64 -3.80
N GLU A 126 9.13 5.67 -3.20
CA GLU A 126 8.64 4.93 -2.04
C GLU A 126 8.43 5.84 -0.82
N ILE A 127 9.34 6.78 -0.56
CA ILE A 127 9.16 7.78 0.50
C ILE A 127 7.90 8.61 0.24
N MET A 128 7.66 9.01 -1.03
CA MET A 128 6.52 9.86 -1.37
C MET A 128 5.16 9.20 -1.13
N LYS A 129 5.09 7.88 -1.14
CA LYS A 129 3.87 7.13 -0.80
C LYS A 129 3.39 7.39 0.64
N LEU A 130 4.32 7.70 1.55
CA LEU A 130 4.01 8.11 2.92
C LEU A 130 4.05 9.64 3.10
N ALA A 131 5.02 10.32 2.49
CA ALA A 131 5.21 11.75 2.67
C ALA A 131 4.04 12.58 2.10
N VAL A 132 3.45 12.18 0.97
CA VAL A 132 2.33 12.91 0.37
C VAL A 132 1.07 12.86 1.25
N PRO A 133 0.54 11.70 1.68
CA PRO A 133 -0.60 11.68 2.59
C PRO A 133 -0.28 12.32 3.94
N MET A 134 0.94 12.20 4.46
CA MET A 134 1.36 12.93 5.66
C MET A 134 1.27 14.44 5.45
N THR A 135 1.74 14.96 4.31
CA THR A 135 1.74 16.40 4.01
C THR A 135 0.32 16.92 3.80
N ALA A 136 -0.55 16.18 3.13
CA ALA A 136 -1.95 16.53 2.99
C ALA A 136 -2.67 16.57 4.37
N ALA A 137 -2.42 15.58 5.23
CA ALA A 137 -2.96 15.53 6.58
C ALA A 137 -2.39 16.65 7.47
N TRP A 138 -1.09 16.94 7.35
CA TRP A 138 -0.42 18.05 8.04
C TRP A 138 -1.01 19.40 7.65
N TYR A 139 -1.23 19.64 6.36
CA TYR A 139 -1.81 20.88 5.86
C TYR A 139 -3.24 21.10 6.38
N LEU A 140 -4.02 20.03 6.55
CA LEU A 140 -5.40 20.07 7.02
C LEU A 140 -5.55 20.08 8.54
N HIS A 141 -4.49 19.78 9.31
CA HIS A 141 -4.57 19.58 10.76
C HIS A 141 -5.20 20.74 11.53
N ASP A 142 -4.74 21.98 11.26
CA ASP A 142 -5.20 23.20 11.95
C ASP A 142 -6.30 23.95 11.19
N ARG A 143 -6.94 23.29 10.22
CA ARG A 143 -7.96 23.92 9.37
C ARG A 143 -9.35 23.39 9.65
N GLN A 144 -10.35 24.21 9.38
CA GLN A 144 -11.74 23.77 9.45
C GLN A 144 -12.02 22.75 8.33
N LEU A 145 -12.67 21.65 8.72
CA LEU A 145 -13.13 20.62 7.80
C LEU A 145 -14.65 20.74 7.59
N PRO A 146 -15.16 20.58 6.38
CA PRO A 146 -14.49 20.23 5.13
C PRO A 146 -13.66 21.37 4.52
N PRO A 147 -12.59 21.06 3.74
CA PRO A 147 -11.72 22.06 3.16
C PRO A 147 -12.43 22.91 2.09
N ASN A 148 -12.09 24.19 2.02
CA ASN A 148 -12.57 25.10 0.99
C ASN A 148 -11.81 24.95 -0.34
N ALA A 149 -12.30 25.59 -1.43
CA ALA A 149 -11.71 25.46 -2.76
C ALA A 149 -10.23 25.89 -2.83
N ALA A 150 -9.83 26.93 -2.11
CA ALA A 150 -8.43 27.38 -2.08
C ALA A 150 -7.53 26.35 -1.40
N GLN A 151 -7.98 25.75 -0.29
CA GLN A 151 -7.27 24.67 0.40
C GLN A 151 -7.16 23.42 -0.46
N LEU A 152 -8.22 23.07 -1.18
CA LEU A 152 -8.21 21.95 -2.14
C LEU A 152 -7.19 22.20 -3.25
N GLY A 153 -7.10 23.43 -3.77
CA GLY A 153 -6.09 23.81 -4.78
C GLY A 153 -4.67 23.62 -4.29
N VAL A 154 -4.37 24.02 -3.04
CA VAL A 154 -3.05 23.82 -2.44
C VAL A 154 -2.74 22.33 -2.28
N ILE A 155 -3.68 21.53 -1.76
CA ILE A 155 -3.48 20.10 -1.59
C ILE A 155 -3.29 19.41 -2.95
N ALA A 156 -4.09 19.80 -3.95
CA ALA A 156 -3.94 19.29 -5.31
C ALA A 156 -2.54 19.58 -5.87
N ALA A 157 -1.98 20.78 -5.64
CA ALA A 157 -0.61 21.10 -6.05
C ALA A 157 0.43 20.26 -5.29
N LEU A 158 0.26 20.06 -3.97
CA LEU A 158 1.14 19.22 -3.14
C LEU A 158 1.11 17.74 -3.57
N ILE A 159 0.01 17.24 -4.11
CA ILE A 159 -0.10 15.88 -4.66
C ILE A 159 0.44 15.84 -6.10
N ALA A 160 0.04 16.80 -6.93
CA ALA A 160 0.34 16.80 -8.36
C ALA A 160 1.85 16.94 -8.64
N LEU A 161 2.58 17.73 -7.86
CA LEU A 161 4.01 17.96 -8.07
C LEU A 161 4.82 16.65 -8.00
N PRO A 162 4.80 15.86 -6.90
CA PRO A 162 5.52 14.59 -6.87
C PRO A 162 4.93 13.56 -7.84
N ALA A 163 3.62 13.52 -8.04
CA ALA A 163 2.99 12.61 -9.00
C ALA A 163 3.46 12.89 -10.44
N TYR A 164 3.58 14.15 -10.82
CA TYR A 164 4.15 14.55 -12.12
C TYR A 164 5.61 14.13 -12.25
N MET A 165 6.46 14.39 -11.24
CA MET A 165 7.87 13.99 -11.25
C MET A 165 8.04 12.48 -11.39
N ILE A 166 7.21 11.68 -10.70
CA ILE A 166 7.20 10.22 -10.80
C ILE A 166 6.69 9.77 -12.17
N GLY A 167 5.68 10.45 -12.72
CA GLY A 167 5.16 10.19 -14.06
C GLY A 167 6.18 10.40 -15.18
N VAL A 168 7.05 11.41 -15.04
CA VAL A 168 8.18 11.69 -15.95
C VAL A 168 9.25 10.58 -15.85
N GLN A 169 9.38 9.90 -14.72
CA GLN A 169 10.26 8.72 -14.50
C GLN A 169 9.69 7.41 -15.06
N PRO A 170 8.87 7.41 -16.06
CA PRO A 170 7.87 6.46 -16.58
C PRO A 170 7.32 5.46 -15.53
N ASP A 171 6.90 5.96 -14.35
CA ASP A 171 6.32 5.15 -13.28
C ASP A 171 4.86 5.57 -12.97
N LEU A 172 3.95 5.28 -13.92
CA LEU A 172 2.53 5.62 -13.76
C LEU A 172 1.88 4.91 -12.58
N GLY A 173 2.24 3.65 -12.32
CA GLY A 173 1.68 2.89 -11.21
C GLY A 173 1.90 3.59 -9.88
N THR A 174 3.14 3.97 -9.60
CA THR A 174 3.49 4.70 -8.37
C THR A 174 2.91 6.12 -8.36
N ALA A 175 2.88 6.83 -9.50
CA ALA A 175 2.27 8.16 -9.59
C ALA A 175 0.77 8.12 -9.23
N LEU A 176 0.04 7.13 -9.73
CA LEU A 176 -1.38 6.91 -9.40
C LEU A 176 -1.57 6.55 -7.92
N LEU A 177 -0.73 5.69 -7.36
CA LEU A 177 -0.81 5.31 -5.94
C LEU A 177 -0.53 6.49 -5.01
N VAL A 178 0.47 7.32 -5.31
CA VAL A 178 0.79 8.54 -4.54
C VAL A 178 -0.37 9.54 -4.64
N SER A 179 -0.94 9.70 -5.83
CA SER A 179 -2.11 10.56 -6.05
C SER A 179 -3.33 10.04 -5.30
N ALA A 180 -3.58 8.74 -5.33
CA ALA A 180 -4.66 8.10 -4.60
C ALA A 180 -4.49 8.28 -3.07
N ALA A 181 -3.27 8.08 -2.54
CA ALA A 181 -3.00 8.24 -1.11
C ALA A 181 -3.28 9.68 -0.62
N GLY A 182 -2.84 10.69 -1.38
CA GLY A 182 -3.17 12.09 -1.09
C GLY A 182 -4.66 12.41 -1.28
N GLY A 183 -5.27 11.90 -2.35
CA GLY A 183 -6.70 12.06 -2.63
C GLY A 183 -7.60 11.44 -1.57
N ILE A 184 -7.22 10.30 -1.00
CA ILE A 184 -7.92 9.65 0.11
C ILE A 184 -7.94 10.56 1.35
N VAL A 185 -6.85 11.29 1.65
CA VAL A 185 -6.82 12.26 2.75
C VAL A 185 -7.90 13.33 2.53
N VAL A 186 -8.03 13.86 1.31
CA VAL A 186 -9.04 14.86 0.97
C VAL A 186 -10.44 14.29 1.08
N LEU A 187 -10.65 13.06 0.62
CA LEU A 187 -11.93 12.34 0.75
C LEU A 187 -12.33 12.21 2.22
N LEU A 188 -11.42 11.77 3.08
CA LEU A 188 -11.64 11.59 4.52
C LEU A 188 -11.81 12.91 5.27
N ALA A 189 -11.28 14.00 4.74
CA ALA A 189 -11.46 15.34 5.29
C ALA A 189 -12.89 15.89 5.10
N GLY A 190 -13.74 15.17 4.37
CA GLY A 190 -15.16 15.54 4.18
C GLY A 190 -15.41 16.22 2.84
N MET A 191 -14.96 15.61 1.75
CA MET A 191 -15.25 16.09 0.41
C MET A 191 -16.78 16.11 0.16
N SER A 192 -17.30 17.22 -0.33
CA SER A 192 -18.74 17.33 -0.64
C SER A 192 -19.12 16.36 -1.78
N VAL A 193 -20.31 15.78 -1.70
CA VAL A 193 -20.84 14.89 -2.75
C VAL A 193 -20.85 15.58 -4.12
N ARG A 194 -21.16 16.90 -4.16
CA ARG A 194 -21.11 17.67 -5.40
C ARG A 194 -19.71 17.67 -6.03
N LEU A 195 -18.68 17.82 -5.22
CA LEU A 195 -17.28 17.79 -5.70
C LEU A 195 -16.90 16.38 -6.18
N ILE A 196 -17.30 15.34 -5.47
CA ILE A 196 -17.05 13.94 -5.89
C ILE A 196 -17.70 13.68 -7.26
N VAL A 197 -18.97 14.07 -7.42
CA VAL A 197 -19.71 13.92 -8.68
C VAL A 197 -19.06 14.75 -9.79
N SER A 198 -18.68 16.01 -9.52
CA SER A 198 -18.03 16.86 -10.54
C SER A 198 -16.67 16.31 -10.96
N LEU A 199 -15.87 15.79 -10.03
CA LEU A 199 -14.60 15.11 -10.35
C LEU A 199 -14.84 13.83 -11.16
N GLY A 200 -15.87 13.06 -10.84
CA GLY A 200 -16.29 11.90 -11.62
C GLY A 200 -16.67 12.27 -13.06
N ILE A 201 -17.45 13.33 -13.26
CA ILE A 201 -17.80 13.83 -14.59
C ILE A 201 -16.56 14.36 -15.33
N LEU A 202 -15.70 15.11 -14.66
CA LEU A 202 -14.47 15.65 -15.25
C LEU A 202 -13.40 14.59 -15.50
N SER A 203 -13.49 13.40 -14.90
CA SER A 203 -12.53 12.32 -15.16
C SER A 203 -12.58 11.80 -16.59
N VAL A 204 -13.74 11.82 -17.25
CA VAL A 204 -13.90 11.37 -18.64
C VAL A 204 -13.15 12.29 -19.61
N PRO A 205 -13.41 13.62 -19.68
CA PRO A 205 -12.62 14.49 -20.54
C PRO A 205 -11.16 14.58 -20.07
N GLY A 206 -10.88 14.46 -18.78
CA GLY A 206 -9.52 14.37 -18.25
C GLY A 206 -8.77 13.16 -18.78
N ALA A 207 -9.40 12.00 -18.86
CA ALA A 207 -8.82 10.79 -19.44
C ALA A 207 -8.55 10.96 -20.95
N MET A 208 -9.43 11.62 -21.70
CA MET A 208 -9.22 11.92 -23.12
C MET A 208 -8.03 12.85 -23.35
N VAL A 209 -7.85 13.84 -22.48
CA VAL A 209 -6.69 14.74 -22.53
C VAL A 209 -5.42 13.96 -22.15
N LEU A 210 -5.44 13.20 -21.04
CA LEU A 210 -4.32 12.35 -20.63
C LEU A 210 -3.89 11.40 -21.75
N TRP A 211 -4.83 10.79 -22.48
CA TRP A 211 -4.54 9.89 -23.59
C TRP A 211 -3.64 10.54 -24.65
N ARG A 212 -3.80 11.83 -24.91
CA ARG A 212 -2.95 12.57 -25.88
C ARG A 212 -1.51 12.74 -25.40
N PHE A 213 -1.32 12.84 -24.09
CA PHE A 213 0.01 13.03 -23.47
C PHE A 213 0.67 11.71 -23.05
N MET A 214 -0.05 10.59 -23.08
CA MET A 214 0.52 9.28 -22.77
C MET A 214 1.57 8.87 -23.79
N GLN A 215 2.65 8.28 -23.30
CA GLN A 215 3.69 7.67 -24.13
C GLN A 215 3.17 6.38 -24.79
N ASP A 216 3.80 5.95 -25.88
CA ASP A 216 3.31 4.82 -26.66
C ASP A 216 3.24 3.51 -25.86
N TYR A 217 4.23 3.24 -24.97
CA TYR A 217 4.18 2.06 -24.12
C TYR A 217 3.00 2.08 -23.11
N GLN A 218 2.55 3.27 -22.67
CA GLN A 218 1.40 3.43 -21.77
C GLN A 218 0.10 3.16 -22.52
N LYS A 219 -0.03 3.73 -23.74
CA LYS A 219 -1.16 3.46 -24.63
C LYS A 219 -1.25 1.98 -24.96
N GLN A 220 -0.10 1.35 -25.25
CA GLN A 220 -0.03 -0.07 -25.53
C GLN A 220 -0.61 -0.91 -24.38
N ARG A 221 -0.27 -0.60 -23.11
CA ARG A 221 -0.84 -1.30 -21.95
C ARG A 221 -2.36 -1.21 -21.88
N VAL A 222 -2.95 -0.06 -22.22
CA VAL A 222 -4.41 0.11 -22.25
C VAL A 222 -5.03 -0.65 -23.43
N LEU A 223 -4.40 -0.61 -24.59
CA LEU A 223 -4.88 -1.35 -25.77
C LEU A 223 -4.79 -2.86 -25.55
N THR A 224 -3.69 -3.34 -24.99
CA THR A 224 -3.50 -4.75 -24.62
C THR A 224 -4.53 -5.24 -23.59
N LEU A 225 -5.04 -4.37 -22.70
CA LEU A 225 -6.14 -4.73 -21.81
C LEU A 225 -7.43 -5.02 -22.58
N LEU A 226 -7.73 -4.21 -23.62
CA LEU A 226 -8.94 -4.33 -24.43
C LEU A 226 -8.85 -5.51 -25.41
N ASP A 227 -7.65 -5.78 -25.92
CA ASP A 227 -7.35 -6.88 -26.83
C ASP A 227 -6.01 -7.54 -26.44
N PRO A 228 -6.04 -8.49 -25.47
CA PRO A 228 -4.83 -9.19 -25.04
C PRO A 228 -4.15 -10.00 -26.13
N ASP A 229 -4.89 -10.45 -27.15
CA ASP A 229 -4.37 -11.24 -28.26
C ASP A 229 -3.47 -10.40 -29.19
N SER A 230 -3.57 -9.08 -29.14
CA SER A 230 -2.70 -8.16 -29.88
C SER A 230 -1.24 -8.11 -29.39
N ASP A 231 -0.96 -8.60 -28.18
CA ASP A 231 0.39 -8.67 -27.59
C ASP A 231 0.68 -10.07 -27.02
N PRO A 232 0.86 -11.08 -27.88
CA PRO A 232 0.96 -12.49 -27.49
C PRO A 232 2.30 -12.86 -26.83
N LEU A 233 3.27 -11.95 -26.72
CA LEU A 233 4.58 -12.18 -26.13
C LEU A 233 4.89 -11.24 -24.96
N GLY A 234 4.02 -10.27 -24.68
CA GLY A 234 4.22 -9.28 -23.63
C GLY A 234 3.13 -9.29 -22.55
N ALA A 235 2.58 -8.13 -22.26
CA ALA A 235 1.58 -7.95 -21.20
C ALA A 235 0.28 -8.74 -21.48
N GLY A 236 -0.11 -8.91 -22.74
CA GLY A 236 -1.27 -9.71 -23.14
C GLY A 236 -1.12 -11.18 -22.77
N TYR A 237 0.05 -11.76 -23.02
CA TYR A 237 0.37 -13.13 -22.62
C TYR A 237 0.17 -13.33 -21.11
N ASN A 238 0.74 -12.43 -20.29
CA ASN A 238 0.60 -12.51 -18.84
C ASN A 238 -0.86 -12.44 -18.36
N ILE A 239 -1.70 -11.59 -18.98
CA ILE A 239 -3.13 -11.50 -18.67
C ILE A 239 -3.87 -12.79 -19.04
N ILE A 240 -3.58 -13.37 -20.20
CA ILE A 240 -4.22 -14.62 -20.66
C ILE A 240 -3.82 -15.76 -19.72
N GLN A 241 -2.52 -15.95 -19.45
CA GLN A 241 -2.03 -17.02 -18.59
C GLN A 241 -2.53 -16.90 -17.16
N SER A 242 -2.59 -15.67 -16.61
CA SER A 242 -3.14 -15.45 -15.27
C SER A 242 -4.62 -15.80 -15.17
N LYS A 243 -5.44 -15.48 -16.18
CA LYS A 243 -6.85 -15.88 -16.25
C LYS A 243 -7.02 -17.39 -16.35
N ILE A 244 -6.18 -18.07 -17.15
CA ILE A 244 -6.17 -19.53 -17.26
C ILE A 244 -5.78 -20.14 -15.89
N ALA A 245 -4.74 -19.64 -15.24
CA ALA A 245 -4.31 -20.11 -13.91
C ALA A 245 -5.46 -20.02 -12.89
N ILE A 246 -6.02 -18.83 -12.69
CA ILE A 246 -7.12 -18.60 -11.74
C ILE A 246 -8.34 -19.48 -12.08
N GLY A 247 -8.73 -19.52 -13.36
CA GLY A 247 -9.90 -20.30 -13.81
C GLY A 247 -9.72 -21.80 -13.63
N SER A 248 -8.49 -22.30 -13.75
CA SER A 248 -8.18 -23.73 -13.60
C SER A 248 -8.14 -24.21 -12.14
N GLY A 249 -8.02 -23.28 -11.16
CA GLY A 249 -7.96 -23.63 -9.74
C GLY A 249 -9.29 -24.06 -9.13
N GLY A 250 -10.43 -23.66 -9.70
CA GLY A 250 -11.75 -24.03 -9.17
C GLY A 250 -11.96 -23.58 -7.71
N LEU A 251 -12.70 -24.38 -6.92
CA LEU A 251 -13.01 -24.03 -5.54
C LEU A 251 -11.83 -24.31 -4.57
N PHE A 252 -11.16 -25.43 -4.73
CA PHE A 252 -10.16 -25.94 -3.77
C PHE A 252 -8.72 -25.84 -4.27
N GLY A 253 -8.51 -25.45 -5.52
CA GLY A 253 -7.20 -25.42 -6.17
C GLY A 253 -6.74 -26.81 -6.66
N LYS A 254 -5.61 -26.79 -7.37
CA LYS A 254 -4.92 -28.02 -7.85
C LYS A 254 -4.04 -28.67 -6.75
N GLY A 255 -3.91 -28.02 -5.61
CA GLY A 255 -2.99 -28.38 -4.54
C GLY A 255 -1.71 -27.54 -4.55
N TRP A 256 -1.17 -27.29 -3.36
CA TRP A 256 0.06 -26.53 -3.18
C TRP A 256 1.23 -27.22 -3.92
N THR A 257 2.03 -26.44 -4.64
CA THR A 257 3.10 -26.87 -5.55
C THR A 257 2.66 -27.66 -6.80
N ASN A 258 1.35 -27.76 -7.08
CA ASN A 258 0.82 -28.49 -8.22
C ASN A 258 0.21 -27.57 -9.30
N GLY A 259 0.50 -26.27 -9.25
CA GLY A 259 0.07 -25.29 -10.23
C GLY A 259 0.80 -25.47 -11.57
N SER A 260 0.12 -25.92 -12.62
CA SER A 260 0.73 -26.17 -13.92
C SER A 260 1.25 -24.90 -14.59
N GLN A 261 0.56 -23.77 -14.45
CA GLN A 261 0.96 -22.49 -15.04
C GLN A 261 2.21 -21.92 -14.36
N ALA A 262 2.31 -22.10 -13.04
CA ALA A 262 3.48 -21.68 -12.27
C ALA A 262 4.67 -22.62 -12.49
N GLN A 263 4.49 -23.94 -12.38
CA GLN A 263 5.57 -24.92 -12.43
C GLN A 263 6.19 -25.06 -13.82
N LEU A 264 5.39 -24.93 -14.89
CA LEU A 264 5.88 -24.98 -16.28
C LEU A 264 6.35 -23.62 -16.82
N GLU A 265 6.49 -22.63 -15.95
CA GLU A 265 7.00 -21.27 -16.27
C GLU A 265 6.19 -20.53 -17.35
N PHE A 266 4.91 -20.87 -17.52
CA PHE A 266 4.03 -20.13 -18.43
C PHE A 266 3.69 -18.72 -17.93
N LEU A 267 3.97 -18.41 -16.68
CA LEU A 267 3.74 -17.09 -16.06
C LEU A 267 5.09 -16.45 -15.68
N PRO A 268 5.67 -15.56 -16.51
CA PRO A 268 7.01 -15.01 -16.31
C PRO A 268 7.21 -14.26 -14.97
N GLU A 269 6.21 -13.46 -14.57
CA GLU A 269 6.25 -12.63 -13.34
C GLU A 269 5.49 -13.28 -12.17
N ARG A 270 5.55 -14.62 -12.07
CA ARG A 270 4.80 -15.42 -11.10
C ARG A 270 5.16 -15.16 -9.63
N ASP A 271 6.37 -14.71 -9.35
CA ASP A 271 6.88 -14.41 -8.02
C ASP A 271 6.69 -12.94 -7.61
N THR A 272 6.42 -12.06 -8.56
CA THR A 272 6.23 -10.63 -8.37
C THR A 272 4.76 -10.21 -8.55
N ASP A 273 4.40 -9.70 -9.70
CA ASP A 273 3.12 -9.03 -9.95
C ASP A 273 1.94 -10.00 -10.08
N PHE A 274 2.20 -11.24 -10.53
CA PHE A 274 1.17 -12.25 -10.81
C PHE A 274 1.11 -13.40 -9.78
N ILE A 275 1.72 -13.24 -8.59
CA ILE A 275 1.68 -14.25 -7.53
C ILE A 275 0.25 -14.61 -7.09
N PHE A 276 -0.69 -13.67 -7.23
CA PHE A 276 -2.11 -13.89 -6.98
C PHE A 276 -2.70 -14.97 -7.91
N ALA A 277 -2.22 -15.05 -9.16
CA ALA A 277 -2.66 -16.09 -10.10
C ALA A 277 -2.16 -17.48 -9.69
N VAL A 278 -0.90 -17.57 -9.22
CA VAL A 278 -0.34 -18.83 -8.68
C VAL A 278 -1.18 -19.30 -7.49
N MET A 279 -1.47 -18.39 -6.56
CA MET A 279 -2.31 -18.69 -5.40
C MET A 279 -3.72 -19.14 -5.83
N GLY A 280 -4.32 -18.46 -6.82
CA GLY A 280 -5.63 -18.83 -7.36
C GLY A 280 -5.64 -20.21 -8.00
N GLU A 281 -4.58 -20.60 -8.71
CA GLU A 281 -4.43 -21.93 -9.29
C GLU A 281 -4.24 -23.03 -8.23
N GLU A 282 -3.37 -22.81 -7.25
CA GLU A 282 -2.98 -23.82 -6.28
C GLU A 282 -3.95 -24.00 -5.12
N LEU A 283 -4.48 -22.89 -4.58
CA LEU A 283 -5.35 -22.88 -3.41
C LEU A 283 -6.83 -22.62 -3.77
N GLY A 284 -7.11 -22.31 -5.04
CA GLY A 284 -8.45 -22.08 -5.54
C GLY A 284 -9.15 -20.87 -4.91
N LEU A 285 -10.46 -20.81 -5.08
CA LEU A 285 -11.29 -19.72 -4.57
C LEU A 285 -11.20 -19.58 -3.04
N LEU A 286 -11.08 -20.68 -2.30
CA LEU A 286 -10.97 -20.64 -0.83
C LEU A 286 -9.69 -19.95 -0.37
N GLY A 287 -8.56 -20.22 -1.03
CA GLY A 287 -7.29 -19.54 -0.76
C GLY A 287 -7.39 -18.04 -1.03
N VAL A 288 -7.97 -17.67 -2.18
CA VAL A 288 -8.22 -16.28 -2.58
C VAL A 288 -9.09 -15.56 -1.55
N LEU A 289 -10.22 -16.12 -1.17
CA LEU A 289 -11.13 -15.51 -0.19
C LEU A 289 -10.49 -15.40 1.20
N THR A 290 -9.67 -16.37 1.59
CA THR A 290 -8.94 -16.33 2.86
C THR A 290 -7.95 -15.14 2.87
N LEU A 291 -7.15 -14.98 1.83
CA LEU A 291 -6.21 -13.87 1.73
C LEU A 291 -6.92 -12.52 1.66
N LEU A 292 -7.97 -12.40 0.85
CA LEU A 292 -8.77 -11.18 0.78
C LEU A 292 -9.43 -10.85 2.12
N GLY A 293 -9.92 -11.86 2.84
CA GLY A 293 -10.46 -11.69 4.20
C GLY A 293 -9.42 -11.16 5.19
N LEU A 294 -8.18 -11.67 5.14
CA LEU A 294 -7.07 -11.18 5.95
C LEU A 294 -6.71 -9.72 5.61
N TYR A 295 -6.68 -9.37 4.32
CA TYR A 295 -6.46 -7.98 3.91
C TYR A 295 -7.58 -7.07 4.42
N MET A 296 -8.85 -7.48 4.29
CA MET A 296 -9.98 -6.70 4.79
C MET A 296 -9.96 -6.55 6.31
N PHE A 297 -9.50 -7.58 7.04
CA PHE A 297 -9.30 -7.49 8.48
C PHE A 297 -8.24 -6.42 8.84
N VAL A 298 -7.09 -6.40 8.15
CA VAL A 298 -6.03 -5.40 8.37
C VAL A 298 -6.53 -3.99 8.04
N VAL A 299 -7.21 -3.81 6.90
CA VAL A 299 -7.81 -2.52 6.50
C VAL A 299 -8.85 -2.07 7.53
N GLY A 300 -9.76 -2.94 7.91
CA GLY A 300 -10.79 -2.65 8.93
C GLY A 300 -10.18 -2.26 10.27
N ARG A 301 -9.13 -2.98 10.72
CA ARG A 301 -8.41 -2.63 11.95
C ARG A 301 -7.74 -1.26 11.85
N GLY A 302 -7.10 -0.94 10.73
CA GLY A 302 -6.52 0.38 10.48
C GLY A 302 -7.56 1.50 10.49
N LEU A 303 -8.74 1.29 9.91
CA LEU A 303 -9.85 2.25 9.97
C LEU A 303 -10.39 2.43 11.40
N VAL A 304 -10.47 1.38 12.20
CA VAL A 304 -10.80 1.48 13.62
C VAL A 304 -9.77 2.33 14.37
N ILE A 305 -8.48 2.15 14.09
CA ILE A 305 -7.41 3.00 14.66
C ILE A 305 -7.61 4.46 14.24
N ALA A 306 -7.95 4.72 12.98
CA ALA A 306 -8.23 6.06 12.47
C ALA A 306 -9.39 6.75 13.22
N THR A 307 -10.49 6.03 13.49
CA THR A 307 -11.63 6.59 14.23
C THR A 307 -11.33 6.89 15.70
N GLN A 308 -10.36 6.19 16.30
CA GLN A 308 -9.93 6.36 17.69
C GLN A 308 -8.79 7.38 17.85
N ALA A 309 -8.28 7.94 16.75
CA ALA A 309 -7.16 8.87 16.77
C ALA A 309 -7.47 10.16 17.54
N ARG A 310 -6.45 10.73 18.19
CA ARG A 310 -6.56 11.90 19.06
C ARG A 310 -6.89 13.17 18.32
N ASP A 311 -6.29 13.38 17.16
CA ASP A 311 -6.32 14.64 16.40
C ASP A 311 -6.60 14.38 14.91
N SER A 312 -6.88 15.48 14.18
CA SER A 312 -7.22 15.41 12.73
C SER A 312 -6.08 14.87 11.88
N PHE A 313 -4.81 15.22 12.19
CA PHE A 313 -3.65 14.71 11.46
C PHE A 313 -3.58 13.19 11.55
N SER A 314 -3.58 12.65 12.75
CA SER A 314 -3.51 11.21 13.01
C SER A 314 -4.70 10.46 12.41
N ARG A 315 -5.92 11.03 12.50
CA ARG A 315 -7.13 10.44 11.94
C ARG A 315 -7.06 10.33 10.42
N LEU A 316 -6.73 11.43 9.73
CA LEU A 316 -6.65 11.49 8.28
C LEU A 316 -5.52 10.62 7.75
N LEU A 317 -4.36 10.64 8.41
CA LEU A 317 -3.20 9.84 8.03
C LEU A 317 -3.46 8.35 8.20
N ALA A 318 -3.99 7.92 9.36
CA ALA A 318 -4.30 6.51 9.60
C ALA A 318 -5.35 5.97 8.64
N GLY A 319 -6.39 6.75 8.36
CA GLY A 319 -7.40 6.41 7.35
C GLY A 319 -6.81 6.30 5.95
N SER A 320 -5.93 7.25 5.59
CA SER A 320 -5.27 7.23 4.28
C SER A 320 -4.35 6.01 4.12
N ILE A 321 -3.50 5.70 5.09
CA ILE A 321 -2.63 4.52 5.02
C ILE A 321 -3.46 3.24 4.86
N SER A 322 -4.55 3.09 5.62
CA SER A 322 -5.41 1.90 5.58
C SER A 322 -6.11 1.75 4.23
N LEU A 323 -6.69 2.83 3.70
CA LEU A 323 -7.35 2.80 2.40
C LEU A 323 -6.37 2.71 1.23
N THR A 324 -5.18 3.30 1.34
CA THR A 324 -4.11 3.13 0.34
C THR A 324 -3.67 1.67 0.27
N PHE A 325 -3.54 0.99 1.41
CA PHE A 325 -3.26 -0.45 1.44
C PHE A 325 -4.36 -1.25 0.73
N PHE A 326 -5.64 -0.89 0.93
CA PHE A 326 -6.74 -1.48 0.18
C PHE A 326 -6.61 -1.24 -1.34
N VAL A 327 -6.24 -0.01 -1.75
CA VAL A 327 -6.02 0.32 -3.17
C VAL A 327 -4.92 -0.55 -3.78
N TYR A 328 -3.82 -0.80 -3.06
CA TYR A 328 -2.77 -1.72 -3.53
C TYR A 328 -3.32 -3.12 -3.80
N VAL A 329 -4.05 -3.69 -2.84
CA VAL A 329 -4.65 -5.03 -2.98
C VAL A 329 -5.62 -5.05 -4.16
N PHE A 330 -6.51 -4.05 -4.24
CA PHE A 330 -7.50 -3.94 -5.29
C PHE A 330 -6.87 -3.83 -6.68
N VAL A 331 -5.87 -2.95 -6.85
CA VAL A 331 -5.23 -2.74 -8.16
C VAL A 331 -4.47 -3.98 -8.60
N ASN A 332 -3.72 -4.65 -7.71
CA ASN A 332 -3.02 -5.88 -8.07
C ASN A 332 -4.02 -6.98 -8.46
N THR A 333 -5.05 -7.25 -7.64
CA THR A 333 -6.08 -8.26 -7.94
C THR A 333 -6.81 -7.95 -9.24
N ALA A 334 -7.18 -6.68 -9.47
CA ALA A 334 -7.85 -6.24 -10.69
C ALA A 334 -6.94 -6.38 -11.93
N MET A 335 -5.64 -6.12 -11.78
CA MET A 335 -4.64 -6.29 -12.83
C MET A 335 -4.50 -7.78 -13.23
N VAL A 336 -4.33 -8.65 -12.25
CA VAL A 336 -4.15 -10.10 -12.47
C VAL A 336 -5.41 -10.75 -13.05
N THR A 337 -6.60 -10.25 -12.71
CA THR A 337 -7.89 -10.70 -13.29
C THR A 337 -8.20 -10.04 -14.63
N GLY A 338 -7.38 -9.09 -15.10
CA GLY A 338 -7.57 -8.38 -16.37
C GLY A 338 -8.73 -7.40 -16.37
N LEU A 339 -9.00 -6.73 -15.24
CA LEU A 339 -9.96 -5.63 -15.11
C LEU A 339 -9.32 -4.26 -15.29
N VAL A 340 -8.01 -4.15 -15.03
CA VAL A 340 -7.24 -2.92 -15.23
C VAL A 340 -5.93 -3.25 -15.97
N PRO A 341 -5.30 -2.27 -16.65
CA PRO A 341 -4.04 -2.48 -17.35
C PRO A 341 -2.93 -2.97 -16.41
N VAL A 342 -1.96 -3.70 -16.95
CA VAL A 342 -0.78 -4.15 -16.20
C VAL A 342 0.09 -2.93 -15.88
N VAL A 343 0.14 -2.57 -14.59
CA VAL A 343 0.90 -1.40 -14.10
C VAL A 343 2.15 -1.77 -13.29
N GLY A 344 2.36 -3.05 -12.99
CA GLY A 344 3.54 -3.51 -12.25
C GLY A 344 3.47 -3.14 -10.76
N ILE A 345 2.35 -3.38 -10.11
CA ILE A 345 2.17 -3.17 -8.66
C ILE A 345 2.13 -4.52 -7.98
N PRO A 346 3.12 -4.87 -7.15
CA PRO A 346 3.16 -6.16 -6.45
C PRO A 346 2.04 -6.28 -5.41
N LEU A 347 1.59 -7.50 -5.14
CA LEU A 347 0.62 -7.79 -4.09
C LEU A 347 1.25 -7.54 -2.71
N PRO A 348 0.67 -6.67 -1.88
CA PRO A 348 1.25 -6.27 -0.60
C PRO A 348 1.62 -7.43 0.32
N LEU A 349 2.85 -7.45 0.83
CA LEU A 349 3.37 -8.42 1.81
C LEU A 349 3.43 -9.89 1.34
N VAL A 350 2.98 -10.19 0.12
CA VAL A 350 2.95 -11.53 -0.47
C VAL A 350 3.94 -11.64 -1.63
N SER A 351 3.93 -10.70 -2.57
CA SER A 351 4.84 -10.68 -3.72
C SER A 351 6.31 -10.55 -3.30
N PHE A 352 7.19 -11.12 -4.12
CA PHE A 352 8.62 -10.85 -4.00
C PHE A 352 8.89 -9.36 -4.24
N GLY A 353 9.49 -8.69 -3.27
CA GLY A 353 9.77 -7.25 -3.35
C GLY A 353 10.52 -6.78 -2.11
N GLY A 354 11.28 -5.68 -2.25
CA GLY A 354 12.11 -5.15 -1.17
C GLY A 354 11.62 -3.80 -0.62
N THR A 355 11.85 -2.74 -1.38
CA THR A 355 11.62 -1.36 -0.92
C THR A 355 10.16 -1.06 -0.63
N SER A 356 9.25 -1.55 -1.46
CA SER A 356 7.81 -1.38 -1.26
C SER A 356 7.30 -2.04 0.04
N MET A 357 7.83 -3.23 0.38
CA MET A 357 7.49 -3.91 1.63
C MET A 357 7.93 -3.11 2.86
N VAL A 358 9.15 -2.55 2.84
CA VAL A 358 9.67 -1.71 3.94
C VAL A 358 8.80 -0.48 4.12
N THR A 359 8.40 0.18 3.03
CA THR A 359 7.54 1.38 3.08
C THR A 359 6.15 1.06 3.61
N LEU A 360 5.53 -0.04 3.16
CA LEU A 360 4.24 -0.48 3.66
C LEU A 360 4.29 -0.79 5.16
N MET A 361 5.31 -1.53 5.60
CA MET A 361 5.51 -1.85 7.01
C MET A 361 5.81 -0.59 7.85
N ALA A 362 6.55 0.38 7.33
CA ALA A 362 6.72 1.69 7.98
C ALA A 362 5.37 2.41 8.13
N GLY A 363 4.49 2.36 7.13
CA GLY A 363 3.11 2.86 7.21
C GLY A 363 2.32 2.17 8.33
N PHE A 364 2.43 0.85 8.48
CA PHE A 364 1.82 0.14 9.62
C PHE A 364 2.46 0.52 10.96
N GLY A 365 3.75 0.84 10.99
CA GLY A 365 4.41 1.41 12.16
C GLY A 365 3.79 2.75 12.58
N ILE A 366 3.45 3.62 11.62
CA ILE A 366 2.70 4.86 11.89
C ILE A 366 1.32 4.55 12.50
N LEU A 367 0.58 3.59 11.96
CA LEU A 367 -0.71 3.16 12.51
C LEU A 367 -0.59 2.67 13.96
N MET A 368 0.45 1.89 14.26
CA MET A 368 0.71 1.39 15.62
C MET A 368 1.04 2.52 16.59
N SER A 369 1.86 3.49 16.14
CA SER A 369 2.13 4.70 16.93
C SER A 369 0.84 5.49 17.23
N ILE A 370 0.00 5.72 16.22
CA ILE A 370 -1.28 6.43 16.39
C ILE A 370 -2.19 5.67 17.38
N HIS A 371 -2.24 4.33 17.29
CA HIS A 371 -3.01 3.50 18.23
C HIS A 371 -2.55 3.68 19.67
N SER A 372 -1.25 3.72 19.93
CA SER A 372 -0.67 3.85 21.27
C SER A 372 -0.93 5.23 21.89
N HIS A 373 -1.05 6.27 21.06
CA HIS A 373 -1.29 7.65 21.49
C HIS A 373 -2.77 8.08 21.35
N ARG A 374 -3.71 7.12 21.27
CA ARG A 374 -5.16 7.39 21.18
C ARG A 374 -5.72 8.06 22.43
N LYS A 375 -6.91 8.66 22.32
CA LYS A 375 -7.66 9.16 23.45
C LYS A 375 -8.03 8.01 24.40
N LEU A 376 -7.69 8.13 25.67
CA LEU A 376 -8.00 7.11 26.70
C LEU A 376 -9.42 7.27 27.30
N LEU A 377 -10.10 8.39 27.00
CA LEU A 377 -11.46 8.67 27.49
C LEU A 377 -12.38 8.84 26.29
N PRO A 378 -13.42 8.00 26.12
CA PRO A 378 -14.54 8.32 25.24
C PRO A 378 -15.32 9.49 25.86
N HIS A 379 -15.66 10.50 25.09
CA HIS A 379 -16.66 11.50 25.43
C HIS A 379 -18.04 10.90 25.36
#